data_d16af6a194c25676983b20741726b17d
#
_entry.id   d16af6a194c25676983b20741726b17d
#
_cell.length_a   1.000
_cell.length_b   1.000
_cell.length_c   1.000
_cell.angle_alpha   90.00
_cell.angle_beta   90.00
_cell.angle_gamma   90.00
#
_symmetry.space_group_name_H-M   'P 1'
#
loop_
_entity.id
_entity.type
_entity.pdbx_description
1 polymer ?
#
loop_
_entity_poly.entity_id
_entity_poly.type
_entity_poly.pdbx_seq_one_letter_code
_entity_poly.pdbx_strand_id
1 'polypeptide(L)'
;MSLLKIVTGVGGVLLFWATFQLPSGSGDVASRQTLSISEEPDRIVLGWSGPVQEPMSERIAAAFDRYKADRRRLVLILNSPGGSIEHGRKVVAAIRARDRAIDTLVQNAGVCASMCVPIFLAGTNRMADPEAYFMFHQASLSSSASKNVKRQEFSPSEKGVFSLAVKAIETQVTDDFFRNDIGIRGINTVWLATMREKILGRDVWMSGQQLVDEGSGIVDRLIRTPAR
;
A
#
# COMPACT_ATOMS: atom_id res chain seq x y z
N MET A 1 60.23 -6.82 -64.06
CA MET A 1 59.05 -7.71 -64.23
C MET A 1 58.64 -8.18 -62.85
N SER A 2 57.67 -7.58 -62.28
CA SER A 2 57.17 -8.03 -60.99
C SER A 2 55.66 -7.94 -61.02
N LEU A 3 55.03 -9.08 -60.77
CA LEU A 3 53.61 -9.30 -60.84
C LEU A 3 52.91 -8.73 -59.55
N LEU A 4 52.01 -7.78 -59.79
CA LEU A 4 51.12 -7.24 -58.74
C LEU A 4 50.01 -8.23 -58.50
N LYS A 5 50.02 -8.87 -57.33
CA LYS A 5 48.91 -9.69 -56.88
C LYS A 5 47.87 -8.79 -56.17
N ILE A 6 46.72 -8.64 -56.81
CA ILE A 6 45.57 -8.02 -56.23
C ILE A 6 44.93 -9.04 -55.28
N VAL A 7 44.98 -8.77 -53.98
CA VAL A 7 44.19 -9.51 -52.95
C VAL A 7 42.88 -8.78 -52.77
N THR A 8 41.81 -9.31 -53.31
CA THR A 8 40.46 -8.87 -53.03
C THR A 8 40.05 -9.41 -51.64
N GLY A 9 40.16 -8.56 -50.64
CA GLY A 9 39.60 -8.81 -49.29
C GLY A 9 38.09 -8.62 -49.30
N VAL A 10 37.36 -9.73 -49.19
CA VAL A 10 35.94 -9.71 -48.93
C VAL A 10 35.74 -9.29 -47.45
N GLY A 11 35.44 -8.03 -47.25
CA GLY A 11 35.08 -7.50 -45.93
C GLY A 11 33.70 -8.01 -45.51
N GLY A 12 33.69 -9.07 -44.72
CA GLY A 12 32.47 -9.50 -44.01
C GLY A 12 32.07 -8.46 -43.02
N VAL A 13 30.96 -7.77 -43.27
CA VAL A 13 30.28 -6.92 -42.30
C VAL A 13 29.66 -7.86 -41.27
N LEU A 14 30.34 -8.05 -40.14
CA LEU A 14 29.76 -8.67 -38.97
C LEU A 14 28.73 -7.68 -38.39
N LEU A 15 27.47 -7.85 -38.79
CA LEU A 15 26.32 -7.26 -38.11
C LEU A 15 26.26 -7.88 -36.72
N PHE A 16 26.82 -7.19 -35.72
CA PHE A 16 26.53 -7.45 -34.33
C PHE A 16 25.04 -7.11 -34.09
N TRP A 17 24.20 -8.13 -34.11
CA TRP A 17 22.89 -8.06 -33.49
C TRP A 17 23.12 -7.97 -31.98
N ALA A 18 23.24 -6.74 -31.47
CA ALA A 18 23.03 -6.50 -30.05
C ALA A 18 21.57 -6.86 -29.77
N THR A 19 21.35 -8.09 -29.34
CA THR A 19 20.08 -8.44 -28.69
C THR A 19 20.02 -7.58 -27.45
N PHE A 20 19.33 -6.45 -27.55
CA PHE A 20 18.93 -5.66 -26.43
C PHE A 20 17.92 -6.53 -25.68
N GLN A 21 18.42 -7.38 -24.78
CA GLN A 21 17.61 -8.06 -23.79
C GLN A 21 17.09 -6.94 -22.89
N LEU A 22 15.89 -6.47 -23.23
CA LEU A 22 15.06 -5.78 -22.25
C LEU A 22 15.04 -6.70 -21.02
N PRO A 23 15.40 -6.21 -19.83
CA PRO A 23 15.21 -7.00 -18.66
C PRO A 23 13.72 -7.33 -18.60
N SER A 24 13.40 -8.60 -18.79
CA SER A 24 12.09 -9.19 -18.53
C SER A 24 11.85 -9.22 -17.02
N GLY A 25 11.96 -8.06 -16.40
CA GLY A 25 11.62 -7.77 -15.03
C GLY A 25 10.20 -7.21 -14.99
N SER A 26 9.21 -8.01 -15.36
CA SER A 26 7.85 -7.86 -14.83
C SER A 26 7.79 -8.32 -13.36
N GLY A 27 8.95 -8.41 -12.72
CA GLY A 27 9.17 -8.55 -11.30
C GLY A 27 8.91 -7.21 -10.63
N ASP A 28 7.65 -6.97 -10.30
CA ASP A 28 7.26 -6.30 -9.10
C ASP A 28 7.76 -4.87 -8.84
N VAL A 29 7.35 -3.92 -9.65
CA VAL A 29 7.28 -2.52 -9.19
C VAL A 29 6.28 -2.41 -8.00
N ALA A 30 5.25 -3.25 -7.96
CA ALA A 30 4.26 -3.30 -6.88
C ALA A 30 4.80 -3.90 -5.56
N SER A 31 5.90 -4.65 -5.57
CA SER A 31 6.47 -5.30 -4.39
C SER A 31 7.62 -4.51 -3.74
N ARG A 32 8.10 -3.46 -4.35
CA ARG A 32 9.19 -2.67 -3.79
C ARG A 32 8.71 -1.77 -2.65
N GLN A 33 9.18 -2.09 -1.45
CA GLN A 33 8.98 -1.25 -0.28
C GLN A 33 10.13 -0.26 -0.15
N THR A 34 9.82 1.03 -0.07
CA THR A 34 10.80 2.08 0.21
C THR A 34 10.39 2.88 1.43
N LEU A 35 11.37 3.19 2.29
CA LEU A 35 11.26 4.15 3.35
C LEU A 35 12.27 5.25 3.08
N SER A 36 11.80 6.45 2.78
CA SER A 36 12.61 7.66 2.70
C SER A 36 12.53 8.45 4.00
N ILE A 37 13.59 9.14 4.35
CA ILE A 37 13.63 10.02 5.50
C ILE A 37 14.16 11.37 5.03
N SER A 38 13.42 12.43 5.34
CA SER A 38 13.82 13.82 5.12
C SER A 38 13.74 14.58 6.43
N GLU A 39 14.82 15.30 6.75
CA GLU A 39 14.89 16.13 7.93
C GLU A 39 14.69 17.59 7.51
N GLU A 40 13.61 18.18 7.98
CA GLU A 40 13.26 19.59 7.76
C GLU A 40 13.46 20.38 9.07
N PRO A 41 13.52 21.71 9.03
CA PRO A 41 13.80 22.50 10.24
C PRO A 41 12.78 22.28 11.37
N ASP A 42 11.49 22.07 11.04
CA ASP A 42 10.37 21.98 11.98
C ASP A 42 9.79 20.57 12.11
N ARG A 43 10.18 19.65 11.22
CA ARG A 43 9.64 18.29 11.19
C ARG A 43 10.62 17.28 10.60
N ILE A 44 10.35 16.01 10.88
CA ILE A 44 10.99 14.87 10.26
C ILE A 44 9.91 14.14 9.45
N VAL A 45 10.17 13.93 8.18
CA VAL A 45 9.25 13.30 7.26
C VAL A 45 9.75 11.89 6.95
N LEU A 46 8.90 10.90 7.22
CA LEU A 46 9.09 9.50 6.88
C LEU A 46 8.16 9.17 5.72
N GLY A 47 8.69 8.90 4.54
CA GLY A 47 7.90 8.56 3.36
C GLY A 47 7.90 7.06 3.12
N TRP A 48 6.75 6.40 3.28
CA TRP A 48 6.57 5.00 2.93
C TRP A 48 5.91 4.86 1.57
N SER A 49 6.52 4.06 0.70
CA SER A 49 5.91 3.63 -0.56
C SER A 49 6.05 2.12 -0.73
N GLY A 50 4.94 1.45 -1.05
CA GLY A 50 4.88 0.01 -1.28
C GLY A 50 3.87 -0.72 -0.40
N PRO A 51 3.78 -2.06 -0.53
CA PRO A 51 2.78 -2.87 0.18
C PRO A 51 3.00 -2.91 1.69
N VAL A 52 1.91 -3.19 2.42
CA VAL A 52 1.92 -3.44 3.86
C VAL A 52 2.27 -4.91 4.10
N GLN A 53 3.55 -5.20 4.28
CA GLN A 53 4.10 -6.52 4.58
C GLN A 53 5.48 -6.37 5.24
N GLU A 54 6.10 -7.47 5.64
CA GLU A 54 7.49 -7.41 6.12
C GLU A 54 8.43 -6.77 5.09
N PRO A 55 9.40 -5.96 5.53
CA PRO A 55 9.72 -5.53 6.90
C PRO A 55 9.19 -4.12 7.25
N MET A 56 7.94 -3.75 6.86
CA MET A 56 7.42 -2.40 7.07
C MET A 56 7.41 -2.00 8.55
N SER A 57 6.89 -2.86 9.42
CA SER A 57 6.75 -2.57 10.85
C SER A 57 8.09 -2.32 11.52
N GLU A 58 9.08 -3.14 11.22
CA GLU A 58 10.44 -3.05 11.77
C GLU A 58 11.13 -1.76 11.30
N ARG A 59 11.01 -1.44 10.01
CA ARG A 59 11.62 -0.23 9.42
C ARG A 59 10.99 1.05 9.97
N ILE A 60 9.67 1.08 10.10
CA ILE A 60 8.95 2.23 10.68
C ILE A 60 9.28 2.38 12.16
N ALA A 61 9.29 1.28 12.94
CA ALA A 61 9.65 1.31 14.35
C ALA A 61 11.09 1.79 14.55
N ALA A 62 12.05 1.28 13.78
CA ALA A 62 13.45 1.71 13.84
C ALA A 62 13.62 3.21 13.49
N ALA A 63 12.87 3.71 12.49
CA ALA A 63 12.86 5.12 12.16
C ALA A 63 12.33 5.98 13.31
N PHE A 64 11.24 5.58 13.96
CA PHE A 64 10.73 6.27 15.13
C PHE A 64 11.72 6.26 16.30
N ASP A 65 12.40 5.14 16.53
CA ASP A 65 13.41 5.01 17.59
C ASP A 65 14.63 5.90 17.34
N ARG A 66 15.05 6.03 16.09
CA ARG A 66 16.13 6.95 15.70
C ARG A 66 15.83 8.39 16.12
N TYR A 67 14.58 8.82 16.01
CA TYR A 67 14.15 10.19 16.29
C TYR A 67 13.39 10.34 17.62
N LYS A 68 13.47 9.36 18.54
CA LYS A 68 12.72 9.40 19.79
C LYS A 68 13.02 10.61 20.67
N ALA A 69 14.27 11.10 20.66
CA ALA A 69 14.72 12.25 21.43
C ALA A 69 14.55 13.59 20.68
N ASP A 70 14.27 13.55 19.38
CA ASP A 70 14.06 14.73 18.55
C ASP A 70 12.67 15.33 18.83
N ARG A 71 12.59 16.65 19.05
CA ARG A 71 11.35 17.33 19.40
C ARG A 71 10.57 17.84 18.19
N ARG A 72 11.16 17.78 16.98
CA ARG A 72 10.46 18.15 15.75
C ARG A 72 9.29 17.21 15.50
N ARG A 73 8.27 17.71 14.80
CA ARG A 73 7.09 16.88 14.45
C ARG A 73 7.51 15.69 13.60
N LEU A 74 6.90 14.52 13.86
CA LEU A 74 7.02 13.35 12.98
C LEU A 74 5.82 13.29 12.04
N VAL A 75 6.08 13.20 10.75
CA VAL A 75 5.05 13.05 9.71
C VAL A 75 5.32 11.78 8.94
N LEU A 76 4.38 10.84 8.95
CA LEU A 76 4.42 9.63 8.14
C LEU A 76 3.59 9.84 6.87
N ILE A 77 4.28 9.97 5.74
CA ILE A 77 3.63 10.03 4.42
C ILE A 77 3.43 8.61 3.92
N LEU A 78 2.22 8.31 3.46
CA LEU A 78 1.81 6.99 3.01
C LEU A 78 1.48 7.01 1.52
N ASN A 79 2.03 6.02 0.79
CA ASN A 79 1.66 5.68 -0.57
C ASN A 79 1.68 4.15 -0.70
N SER A 80 0.53 3.50 -0.48
CA SER A 80 0.48 2.06 -0.33
C SER A 80 -0.81 1.45 -0.88
N PRO A 81 -0.71 0.34 -1.63
CA PRO A 81 -1.87 -0.44 -2.06
C PRO A 81 -2.51 -1.26 -0.92
N GLY A 82 -2.00 -1.17 0.31
CA GLY A 82 -2.40 -2.04 1.41
C GLY A 82 -1.60 -3.34 1.45
N GLY A 83 -2.18 -4.38 2.02
CA GLY A 83 -1.53 -5.70 2.16
C GLY A 83 -1.99 -6.47 3.39
N SER A 84 -1.04 -7.09 4.11
CA SER A 84 -1.34 -7.95 5.26
C SER A 84 -1.96 -7.18 6.43
N ILE A 85 -3.11 -7.64 6.89
CA ILE A 85 -3.78 -7.10 8.09
C ILE A 85 -2.87 -7.28 9.32
N GLU A 86 -2.23 -8.43 9.46
CA GLU A 86 -1.34 -8.71 10.59
C GLU A 86 -0.18 -7.72 10.65
N HIS A 87 0.54 -7.54 9.53
CA HIS A 87 1.66 -6.61 9.47
C HIS A 87 1.22 -5.15 9.64
N GLY A 88 0.08 -4.78 9.09
CA GLY A 88 -0.46 -3.44 9.28
C GLY A 88 -0.84 -3.15 10.74
N ARG A 89 -1.42 -4.10 11.45
CA ARG A 89 -1.69 -3.98 12.89
C ARG A 89 -0.39 -3.77 13.71
N LYS A 90 0.72 -4.42 13.32
CA LYS A 90 2.04 -4.15 13.94
C LYS A 90 2.49 -2.70 13.71
N VAL A 91 2.30 -2.16 12.50
CA VAL A 91 2.61 -0.75 12.21
C VAL A 91 1.72 0.21 13.02
N VAL A 92 0.41 -0.06 13.08
CA VAL A 92 -0.54 0.71 13.92
C VAL A 92 -0.10 0.70 15.38
N ALA A 93 0.27 -0.47 15.91
CA ALA A 93 0.78 -0.60 17.27
C ALA A 93 2.07 0.19 17.48
N ALA A 94 3.01 0.15 16.52
CA ALA A 94 4.26 0.91 16.58
C ALA A 94 4.02 2.43 16.61
N ILE A 95 3.03 2.93 15.86
CA ILE A 95 2.64 4.36 15.89
C ILE A 95 2.04 4.71 17.26
N ARG A 96 1.07 3.93 17.73
CA ARG A 96 0.33 4.20 18.97
C ARG A 96 1.15 4.05 20.24
N ALA A 97 2.21 3.23 20.21
CA ALA A 97 3.11 3.03 21.35
C ALA A 97 4.08 4.21 21.59
N ARG A 98 4.02 5.27 20.79
CA ARG A 98 4.92 6.42 20.94
C ARG A 98 4.33 7.47 21.88
N ASP A 99 5.16 7.93 22.82
CA ASP A 99 4.81 9.02 23.75
C ASP A 99 4.83 10.41 23.09
N ARG A 100 4.60 10.46 21.79
CA ARG A 100 4.59 11.68 21.00
C ARG A 100 3.63 11.60 19.82
N ALA A 101 3.14 12.75 19.41
CA ALA A 101 2.28 12.84 18.23
C ALA A 101 3.04 12.47 16.95
N ILE A 102 2.42 11.59 16.15
CA ILE A 102 2.85 11.25 14.81
C ILE A 102 1.70 11.60 13.88
N ASP A 103 1.94 12.52 12.96
CA ASP A 103 0.95 12.89 11.96
C ASP A 103 1.04 11.93 10.76
N THR A 104 -0.08 11.69 10.10
CA THR A 104 -0.13 10.90 8.87
C THR A 104 -0.59 11.76 7.71
N LEU A 105 -0.05 11.49 6.52
CA LEU A 105 -0.33 12.26 5.32
C LEU A 105 -0.43 11.35 4.09
N VAL A 106 -1.46 11.55 3.27
CA VAL A 106 -1.51 11.06 1.88
C VAL A 106 -1.43 12.27 0.96
N GLN A 107 -0.36 12.33 0.16
CA GLN A 107 -0.08 13.45 -0.74
C GLN A 107 -0.92 13.38 -2.03
N ASN A 108 -0.83 14.44 -2.84
CA ASN A 108 -1.44 14.50 -4.18
C ASN A 108 -1.07 13.25 -5.00
N ALA A 109 -2.07 12.66 -5.67
CA ALA A 109 -1.97 11.41 -6.41
C ALA A 109 -1.42 10.21 -5.60
N GLY A 110 -1.20 10.37 -4.29
CA GLY A 110 -0.83 9.26 -3.40
C GLY A 110 -2.02 8.35 -3.15
N VAL A 111 -1.71 7.07 -2.92
CA VAL A 111 -2.70 6.03 -2.66
C VAL A 111 -2.59 5.54 -1.23
N CYS A 112 -3.70 5.40 -0.55
CA CYS A 112 -3.80 4.69 0.71
C CYS A 112 -4.99 3.71 0.66
N ALA A 113 -4.70 2.47 0.30
CA ALA A 113 -5.71 1.46 0.05
C ALA A 113 -5.73 0.38 1.13
N SER A 114 -6.90 -0.18 1.41
CA SER A 114 -7.06 -1.37 2.26
C SER A 114 -6.35 -1.18 3.62
N MET A 115 -5.41 -2.06 4.00
CA MET A 115 -4.69 -2.00 5.29
C MET A 115 -3.83 -0.73 5.47
N CYS A 116 -3.59 0.07 4.43
CA CYS A 116 -3.00 1.40 4.58
C CYS A 116 -3.93 2.37 5.34
N VAL A 117 -5.25 2.24 5.19
CA VAL A 117 -6.21 3.13 5.86
C VAL A 117 -6.12 3.06 7.38
N PRO A 118 -6.12 1.90 8.05
CA PRO A 118 -5.87 1.81 9.49
C PRO A 118 -4.53 2.41 9.94
N ILE A 119 -3.48 2.27 9.12
CA ILE A 119 -2.18 2.89 9.41
C ILE A 119 -2.30 4.42 9.37
N PHE A 120 -2.99 4.96 8.36
CA PHE A 120 -3.30 6.38 8.27
C PHE A 120 -4.12 6.86 9.47
N LEU A 121 -5.13 6.07 9.90
CA LEU A 121 -5.97 6.36 11.05
C LEU A 121 -5.24 6.30 12.41
N ALA A 122 -4.06 5.69 12.47
CA ALA A 122 -3.25 5.67 13.67
C ALA A 122 -2.56 7.03 13.95
N GLY A 123 -2.53 7.93 12.97
CA GLY A 123 -1.97 9.27 13.11
C GLY A 123 -2.75 10.15 14.07
N THR A 124 -2.03 11.06 14.73
CA THR A 124 -2.63 12.07 15.63
C THR A 124 -3.40 13.13 14.83
N ASN A 125 -2.82 13.64 13.75
CA ASN A 125 -3.49 14.49 12.77
C ASN A 125 -3.43 13.77 11.41
N ARG A 126 -4.59 13.49 10.85
CA ARG A 126 -4.75 12.73 9.61
C ARG A 126 -4.99 13.71 8.47
N MET A 127 -3.94 13.94 7.70
CA MET A 127 -3.94 14.93 6.62
C MET A 127 -4.00 14.24 5.26
N ALA A 128 -4.72 14.82 4.33
CA ALA A 128 -4.73 14.34 2.95
C ALA A 128 -4.74 15.49 1.96
N ASP A 129 -4.16 15.28 0.80
CA ASP A 129 -4.41 16.16 -0.34
C ASP A 129 -5.86 15.92 -0.83
N PRO A 130 -6.57 16.95 -1.33
CA PRO A 130 -7.90 16.76 -1.93
C PRO A 130 -7.95 15.66 -2.99
N GLU A 131 -6.84 15.49 -3.74
CA GLU A 131 -6.69 14.51 -4.83
C GLU A 131 -5.93 13.24 -4.40
N ALA A 132 -5.70 13.03 -3.11
CA ALA A 132 -5.22 11.75 -2.59
C ALA A 132 -6.30 10.68 -2.75
N TYR A 133 -5.91 9.44 -2.98
CA TYR A 133 -6.83 8.32 -3.20
C TYR A 133 -6.85 7.36 -2.01
N PHE A 134 -8.04 7.06 -1.57
CA PHE A 134 -8.31 6.03 -0.56
C PHE A 134 -9.16 4.92 -1.16
N MET A 135 -8.88 3.68 -0.80
CA MET A 135 -9.65 2.55 -1.28
C MET A 135 -10.07 1.62 -0.15
N PHE A 136 -11.34 1.25 -0.19
CA PHE A 136 -12.00 0.34 0.73
C PHE A 136 -12.51 -0.87 -0.05
N HIS A 137 -12.28 -2.07 0.48
CA HIS A 137 -12.76 -3.32 -0.13
C HIS A 137 -12.95 -4.39 0.93
N GLN A 138 -13.58 -5.50 0.52
CA GLN A 138 -13.67 -6.67 1.37
C GLN A 138 -12.28 -7.29 1.57
N ALA A 139 -12.03 -7.81 2.77
CA ALA A 139 -10.85 -8.63 2.99
C ALA A 139 -10.93 -9.90 2.12
N SER A 140 -9.80 -10.29 1.55
CA SER A 140 -9.67 -11.54 0.81
C SER A 140 -8.65 -12.44 1.48
N LEU A 141 -8.86 -13.73 1.41
CA LEU A 141 -7.85 -14.71 1.84
C LEU A 141 -6.62 -14.56 0.94
N SER A 142 -5.43 -14.64 1.54
CA SER A 142 -4.18 -14.49 0.81
C SER A 142 -4.12 -15.43 -0.39
N SER A 143 -3.52 -14.96 -1.48
CA SER A 143 -3.36 -15.72 -2.72
C SER A 143 -2.64 -17.08 -2.51
N SER A 144 -1.81 -17.22 -1.48
CA SER A 144 -1.16 -18.47 -1.10
C SER A 144 -2.14 -19.48 -0.51
N ALA A 145 -3.03 -19.06 0.39
CA ALA A 145 -4.09 -19.91 0.93
C ALA A 145 -5.05 -20.34 -0.20
N SER A 146 -5.45 -19.40 -1.06
CA SER A 146 -6.33 -19.69 -2.21
C SER A 146 -5.67 -20.60 -3.25
N LYS A 147 -4.34 -20.49 -3.49
CA LYS A 147 -3.61 -21.38 -4.42
C LYS A 147 -3.46 -22.80 -3.89
N ASN A 148 -3.23 -22.98 -2.59
CA ASN A 148 -3.12 -24.30 -1.97
C ASN A 148 -4.44 -25.06 -2.04
N VAL A 149 -5.55 -24.34 -1.91
CA VAL A 149 -6.89 -24.92 -2.04
C VAL A 149 -7.25 -25.26 -3.49
N LYS A 150 -6.87 -24.44 -4.46
CA LYS A 150 -7.10 -24.72 -5.89
C LYS A 150 -6.35 -25.96 -6.41
N ARG A 151 -5.30 -26.41 -5.70
CA ARG A 151 -4.55 -27.64 -6.04
C ARG A 151 -5.22 -28.92 -5.56
N GLN A 152 -6.18 -28.82 -4.64
CA GLN A 152 -6.89 -29.98 -4.15
C GLN A 152 -8.04 -30.32 -5.12
N GLU A 153 -8.08 -31.56 -5.61
CA GLU A 153 -9.16 -32.04 -6.47
C GLU A 153 -10.42 -32.27 -5.61
N PHE A 154 -11.30 -31.27 -5.61
CA PHE A 154 -12.61 -31.38 -4.96
C PHE A 154 -13.68 -31.79 -5.98
N SER A 155 -14.64 -32.59 -5.56
CA SER A 155 -15.88 -32.82 -6.30
C SER A 155 -16.68 -31.51 -6.45
N PRO A 156 -17.62 -31.41 -7.41
CA PRO A 156 -18.43 -30.20 -7.60
C PRO A 156 -19.18 -29.75 -6.34
N SER A 157 -19.69 -30.69 -5.54
CA SER A 157 -20.38 -30.41 -4.28
C SER A 157 -19.44 -29.88 -3.19
N GLU A 158 -18.27 -30.48 -3.07
CA GLU A 158 -17.23 -30.00 -2.13
C GLU A 158 -16.72 -28.61 -2.49
N LYS A 159 -16.55 -28.29 -3.79
CA LYS A 159 -16.22 -26.95 -4.27
C LYS A 159 -17.28 -25.91 -3.86
N GLY A 160 -18.57 -26.29 -3.93
CA GLY A 160 -19.67 -25.42 -3.50
C GLY A 160 -19.61 -25.11 -2.01
N VAL A 161 -19.51 -26.14 -1.17
CA VAL A 161 -19.41 -25.99 0.30
C VAL A 161 -18.16 -25.18 0.68
N PHE A 162 -17.03 -25.48 0.05
CA PHE A 162 -15.78 -24.78 0.28
C PHE A 162 -15.88 -23.30 -0.10
N SER A 163 -16.46 -22.97 -1.25
CA SER A 163 -16.67 -21.59 -1.69
C SER A 163 -17.52 -20.78 -0.70
N LEU A 164 -18.58 -21.39 -0.16
CA LEU A 164 -19.41 -20.77 0.87
C LEU A 164 -18.64 -20.54 2.17
N ALA A 165 -17.83 -21.50 2.60
CA ALA A 165 -16.99 -21.37 3.78
C ALA A 165 -15.95 -20.25 3.63
N VAL A 166 -15.26 -20.16 2.49
CA VAL A 166 -14.32 -19.07 2.19
C VAL A 166 -15.03 -17.73 2.25
N LYS A 167 -16.17 -17.60 1.59
CA LYS A 167 -16.95 -16.36 1.59
C LYS A 167 -17.40 -15.95 3.00
N ALA A 168 -17.79 -16.90 3.84
CA ALA A 168 -18.15 -16.63 5.23
C ALA A 168 -16.96 -16.12 6.04
N ILE A 169 -15.77 -16.72 5.86
CA ILE A 169 -14.54 -16.27 6.52
C ILE A 169 -14.16 -14.85 6.04
N GLU A 170 -14.17 -14.60 4.74
CA GLU A 170 -13.86 -13.28 4.18
C GLU A 170 -14.83 -12.21 4.70
N THR A 171 -16.12 -12.54 4.82
CA THR A 171 -17.11 -11.64 5.41
C THR A 171 -16.79 -11.35 6.87
N GLN A 172 -16.50 -12.39 7.66
CA GLN A 172 -16.15 -12.22 9.08
C GLN A 172 -14.88 -11.38 9.26
N VAL A 173 -13.83 -11.65 8.47
CA VAL A 173 -12.59 -10.86 8.51
C VAL A 173 -12.85 -9.40 8.10
N THR A 174 -13.70 -9.17 7.10
CA THR A 174 -14.10 -7.83 6.68
C THR A 174 -14.83 -7.10 7.81
N ASP A 175 -15.77 -7.76 8.47
CA ASP A 175 -16.51 -7.19 9.59
C ASP A 175 -15.60 -6.84 10.76
N ASP A 176 -14.66 -7.72 11.09
CA ASP A 176 -13.65 -7.48 12.13
C ASP A 176 -12.77 -6.27 11.77
N PHE A 177 -12.29 -6.23 10.53
CA PHE A 177 -11.47 -5.14 10.02
C PHE A 177 -12.19 -3.78 10.08
N PHE A 178 -13.43 -3.72 9.60
CA PHE A 178 -14.22 -2.48 9.66
C PHE A 178 -14.55 -2.07 11.09
N ARG A 179 -14.78 -3.01 11.97
CA ARG A 179 -15.12 -2.73 13.38
C ARG A 179 -13.90 -2.28 14.18
N ASN A 180 -12.79 -2.99 14.07
CA ASN A 180 -11.65 -2.86 14.98
C ASN A 180 -10.50 -2.02 14.41
N ASP A 181 -10.33 -2.00 13.09
CA ASP A 181 -9.22 -1.30 12.46
C ASP A 181 -9.63 0.05 11.84
N ILE A 182 -10.86 0.15 11.29
CA ILE A 182 -11.39 1.41 10.73
C ILE A 182 -12.36 2.10 11.67
N GLY A 183 -13.24 1.37 12.36
CA GLY A 183 -14.27 1.89 13.26
C GLY A 183 -13.73 2.46 14.58
N ILE A 184 -12.65 3.22 14.52
CA ILE A 184 -12.03 3.85 15.70
C ILE A 184 -12.75 5.15 16.09
N ARG A 185 -12.40 5.70 17.26
CA ARG A 185 -12.97 6.96 17.75
C ARG A 185 -12.77 8.09 16.72
N GLY A 186 -13.85 8.82 16.43
CA GLY A 186 -13.87 9.94 15.49
C GLY A 186 -14.32 9.57 14.07
N ILE A 187 -14.47 8.28 13.76
CA ILE A 187 -15.07 7.86 12.50
C ILE A 187 -16.60 7.91 12.59
N ASN A 188 -17.23 8.44 11.56
CA ASN A 188 -18.69 8.51 11.47
C ASN A 188 -19.27 7.10 11.30
N THR A 189 -20.05 6.65 12.28
CA THR A 189 -20.60 5.29 12.31
C THR A 189 -21.62 5.02 11.21
N VAL A 190 -22.41 6.04 10.82
CA VAL A 190 -23.38 5.91 9.72
C VAL A 190 -22.64 5.80 8.39
N TRP A 191 -21.62 6.64 8.17
CA TRP A 191 -20.76 6.54 6.99
C TRP A 191 -20.09 5.17 6.92
N LEU A 192 -19.56 4.68 8.05
CA LEU A 192 -18.88 3.38 8.11
C LEU A 192 -19.82 2.22 7.75
N ALA A 193 -21.06 2.24 8.25
CA ALA A 193 -22.07 1.24 7.92
C ALA A 193 -22.40 1.27 6.42
N THR A 194 -22.62 2.46 5.85
CA THR A 194 -22.87 2.64 4.42
C THR A 194 -21.67 2.15 3.58
N MET A 195 -20.46 2.43 4.02
CA MET A 195 -19.24 1.97 3.32
C MET A 195 -19.15 0.44 3.32
N ARG A 196 -19.45 -0.23 4.43
CA ARG A 196 -19.49 -1.71 4.50
C ARG A 196 -20.46 -2.33 3.49
N GLU A 197 -21.57 -1.71 3.23
CA GLU A 197 -22.51 -2.14 2.20
C GLU A 197 -21.97 -1.86 0.79
N LYS A 198 -21.40 -0.67 0.59
CA LYS A 198 -20.85 -0.27 -0.71
C LYS A 198 -19.72 -1.17 -1.21
N ILE A 199 -18.91 -1.74 -0.32
CA ILE A 199 -17.75 -2.59 -0.69
C ILE A 199 -18.13 -4.03 -1.00
N LEU A 200 -19.37 -4.43 -0.86
CA LEU A 200 -19.78 -5.81 -1.14
C LEU A 200 -19.57 -6.15 -2.63
N GLY A 201 -18.56 -6.98 -2.91
CA GLY A 201 -18.21 -7.44 -4.24
C GLY A 201 -17.51 -6.41 -5.14
N ARG A 202 -17.04 -5.27 -4.60
CA ARG A 202 -16.34 -4.25 -5.37
C ARG A 202 -15.37 -3.43 -4.53
N ASP A 203 -14.40 -2.81 -5.19
CA ASP A 203 -13.54 -1.79 -4.60
C ASP A 203 -14.23 -0.43 -4.66
N VAL A 204 -14.17 0.31 -3.55
CA VAL A 204 -14.71 1.67 -3.46
C VAL A 204 -13.54 2.64 -3.30
N TRP A 205 -13.34 3.47 -4.33
CA TRP A 205 -12.33 4.50 -4.35
C TRP A 205 -12.93 5.85 -3.99
N MET A 206 -12.23 6.60 -3.14
CA MET A 206 -12.63 7.94 -2.73
C MET A 206 -11.43 8.87 -2.71
N SER A 207 -11.63 10.13 -3.08
CA SER A 207 -10.61 11.16 -2.89
C SER A 207 -10.58 11.66 -1.45
N GLY A 208 -9.48 12.32 -1.07
CA GLY A 208 -9.40 13.02 0.22
C GLY A 208 -10.53 14.03 0.38
N GLN A 209 -10.88 14.76 -0.70
CA GLN A 209 -12.00 15.70 -0.70
C GLN A 209 -13.34 15.00 -0.45
N GLN A 210 -13.62 13.91 -1.15
CA GLN A 210 -14.88 13.15 -0.97
C GLN A 210 -15.03 12.62 0.45
N LEU A 211 -13.94 12.16 1.09
CA LEU A 211 -13.98 11.68 2.47
C LEU A 211 -14.36 12.80 3.46
N VAL A 212 -13.92 14.02 3.21
CA VAL A 212 -14.29 15.19 4.03
C VAL A 212 -15.73 15.60 3.74
N ASP A 213 -16.13 15.71 2.47
CA ASP A 213 -17.47 16.14 2.06
C ASP A 213 -18.56 15.18 2.57
N GLU A 214 -18.27 13.88 2.59
CA GLU A 214 -19.19 12.87 3.16
C GLU A 214 -19.17 12.83 4.71
N GLY A 215 -18.35 13.65 5.37
CA GLY A 215 -18.24 13.67 6.82
C GLY A 215 -17.79 12.34 7.41
N SER A 216 -16.91 11.60 6.72
CA SER A 216 -16.48 10.26 7.11
C SER A 216 -15.74 10.20 8.45
N GLY A 217 -15.04 11.29 8.81
CA GLY A 217 -14.10 11.32 9.93
C GLY A 217 -12.77 10.63 9.65
N ILE A 218 -12.52 10.14 8.42
CA ILE A 218 -11.24 9.54 8.03
C ILE A 218 -10.14 10.61 7.98
N VAL A 219 -10.38 11.72 7.30
CA VAL A 219 -9.46 12.85 7.13
C VAL A 219 -9.84 13.98 8.08
N ASP A 220 -8.90 14.44 8.90
CA ASP A 220 -9.11 15.57 9.81
C ASP A 220 -8.94 16.91 9.08
N ARG A 221 -8.01 16.97 8.13
CA ARG A 221 -7.68 18.21 7.42
C ARG A 221 -7.17 17.95 6.00
N LEU A 222 -7.71 18.71 5.05
CA LEU A 222 -7.15 18.79 3.72
C LEU A 222 -5.97 19.76 3.67
N ILE A 223 -4.91 19.35 2.97
CA ILE A 223 -3.75 20.18 2.67
C ILE A 223 -3.37 20.00 1.20
N ARG A 224 -3.08 21.07 0.50
CA ARG A 224 -2.55 20.96 -0.86
C ARG A 224 -1.06 20.65 -0.80
N THR A 225 -0.64 19.60 -1.47
CA THR A 225 0.74 19.19 -1.61
C THR A 225 1.19 19.39 -3.06
N PRO A 226 2.48 19.70 -3.32
CA PRO A 226 2.98 19.77 -4.69
C PRO A 226 2.72 18.44 -5.43
N ALA A 227 2.40 18.54 -6.72
CA ALA A 227 2.39 17.35 -7.58
C ALA A 227 3.79 16.72 -7.61
N ARG A 228 3.86 15.42 -7.57
CA ARG A 228 5.12 14.65 -7.66
C ARG A 228 5.59 14.52 -9.09
#